data_5299a3e3b0dac5256b2eaf08522746af
#
_entry.id   5299a3e3b0dac5256b2eaf08522746af
#
_cell.length_a   1.000
_cell.length_b   1.000
_cell.length_c   1.000
_cell.angle_alpha   90.00
_cell.angle_beta   90.00
_cell.angle_gamma   90.00
#
_symmetry.space_group_name_H-M   'P 1'
#
loop_
_entity.id
_entity.type
_entity.pdbx_description
1 polymer ?
#
loop_
_entity_poly.entity_id
_entity_poly.type
_entity_poly.pdbx_seq_one_letter_code
_entity_poly.pdbx_strand_id
1 'polypeptide(L)'
;MKNFEMVKYGKWTYPSDVPIRISEIAAHFDKSDIYPKEAYSLHTEYSFGARKFSSRHLADLENIKSCNYRGIPQLWKNAEWASDFAKFVFSICDGKGVPEVIEIHPPFSDYVSFSQFVEIYKRFEDSVREKYPNVRIMIENRCGSNYKSAPFLFSKAIDFVELCENIERYQLGLKIAFDIPQLFSAEKIGSGKLNRMSVLFENLKIIREYIGSVHLWGKADANGRSRVAHHGNFDTYFRNTELKAEFLALLSDYFDDNTVRYMVLEVNSSNDDVTSIINDLKSIDFRFI
;
A
#
# COMPACT_ATOMS: atom_id res chain seq x y z
N MET A 1 -1.14 17.14 16.04
CA MET A 1 0.14 16.37 16.15
C MET A 1 0.14 15.26 15.09
N LYS A 2 1.26 15.06 14.42
CA LYS A 2 1.39 14.16 13.28
C LYS A 2 2.11 12.88 13.73
N ASN A 3 1.36 11.95 14.32
CA ASN A 3 1.90 10.74 14.93
C ASN A 3 1.84 9.54 13.98
N PHE A 4 2.97 8.86 13.82
CA PHE A 4 3.07 7.69 12.97
C PHE A 4 3.72 6.51 13.71
N GLU A 5 3.17 5.32 13.52
CA GLU A 5 3.82 4.06 13.86
C GLU A 5 4.61 3.57 12.65
N MET A 6 5.94 3.47 12.80
CA MET A 6 6.80 3.04 11.69
C MET A 6 6.69 1.53 11.47
N VAL A 7 6.39 1.15 10.23
CA VAL A 7 6.44 -0.24 9.77
C VAL A 7 7.74 -0.46 9.02
N LYS A 8 8.54 -1.41 9.46
CA LYS A 8 9.82 -1.71 8.82
C LYS A 8 9.62 -2.40 7.49
N TYR A 9 10.11 -1.77 6.43
CA TYR A 9 10.15 -2.32 5.09
C TYR A 9 11.55 -2.89 4.77
N GLY A 10 11.58 -4.10 4.25
CA GLY A 10 12.83 -4.72 3.77
C GLY A 10 13.89 -4.93 4.87
N LYS A 11 15.17 -4.89 4.45
CA LYS A 11 16.32 -5.24 5.31
C LYS A 11 17.03 -4.05 5.97
N TRP A 12 16.62 -2.84 5.67
CA TRP A 12 17.34 -1.63 6.05
C TRP A 12 17.26 -1.34 7.55
N THR A 13 18.27 -0.66 8.07
CA THR A 13 18.34 -0.21 9.45
C THR A 13 17.75 1.19 9.54
N TYR A 14 16.89 1.39 10.51
CA TYR A 14 16.27 2.67 10.83
C TYR A 14 17.06 3.37 11.95
N PRO A 15 17.02 4.72 12.06
CA PRO A 15 17.60 5.44 13.19
C PRO A 15 17.11 4.90 14.54
N SER A 16 18.01 4.85 15.53
CA SER A 16 17.73 4.24 16.83
C SER A 16 16.67 4.96 17.68
N ASP A 17 16.37 6.20 17.34
CA ASP A 17 15.34 7.03 17.96
C ASP A 17 13.96 6.93 17.26
N VAL A 18 13.83 6.00 16.31
CA VAL A 18 12.55 5.63 15.67
C VAL A 18 12.12 4.27 16.18
N PRO A 19 11.04 4.18 16.97
CA PRO A 19 10.52 2.90 17.43
C PRO A 19 10.04 2.05 16.26
N ILE A 20 10.51 0.81 16.19
CA ILE A 20 10.05 -0.19 15.22
C ILE A 20 9.45 -1.35 15.99
N ARG A 21 8.15 -1.56 15.83
CA ARG A 21 7.42 -2.67 16.48
C ARG A 21 6.81 -3.64 15.46
N ILE A 22 6.64 -3.19 14.22
CA ILE A 22 5.96 -3.92 13.15
C ILE A 22 6.89 -4.01 11.96
N SER A 23 6.94 -5.18 11.33
CA SER A 23 7.66 -5.40 10.07
C SER A 23 6.68 -5.77 8.96
N GLU A 24 6.90 -5.25 7.76
CA GLU A 24 6.16 -5.68 6.58
C GLU A 24 6.70 -7.00 6.06
N ILE A 25 5.80 -7.93 5.76
CA ILE A 25 6.12 -9.27 5.25
C ILE A 25 5.32 -9.54 3.99
N ALA A 26 6.02 -9.80 2.90
CA ALA A 26 5.40 -10.15 1.63
C ALA A 26 4.81 -11.57 1.66
N ALA A 27 3.53 -11.69 1.33
CA ALA A 27 2.76 -12.92 1.19
C ALA A 27 2.24 -13.07 -0.25
N HIS A 28 3.16 -13.14 -1.21
CA HIS A 28 2.82 -13.32 -2.62
C HIS A 28 2.54 -14.80 -2.95
N PHE A 29 1.83 -15.06 -4.04
CA PHE A 29 1.43 -16.40 -4.46
C PHE A 29 2.59 -17.32 -4.85
N ASP A 30 3.79 -16.81 -4.98
CA ASP A 30 5.03 -17.57 -5.20
C ASP A 30 5.83 -17.81 -3.90
N LYS A 31 5.38 -17.29 -2.76
CA LYS A 31 6.06 -17.50 -1.47
C LYS A 31 5.67 -18.82 -0.83
N SER A 32 6.67 -19.59 -0.44
CA SER A 32 6.46 -20.88 0.23
C SER A 32 6.02 -20.74 1.69
N ASP A 33 6.45 -19.66 2.38
CA ASP A 33 6.13 -19.38 3.78
C ASP A 33 6.51 -17.95 4.17
N ILE A 34 6.06 -17.52 5.37
CA ILE A 34 6.46 -16.26 6.01
C ILE A 34 7.14 -16.55 7.35
N TYR A 35 8.01 -15.66 7.79
CA TYR A 35 8.80 -15.83 9.01
C TYR A 35 8.81 -14.54 9.84
N PRO A 36 7.68 -14.14 10.44
CA PRO A 36 7.62 -12.98 11.31
C PRO A 36 8.46 -13.23 12.57
N LYS A 37 9.21 -12.21 13.00
CA LYS A 37 9.98 -12.21 14.25
C LYS A 37 9.31 -11.41 15.36
N GLU A 38 8.38 -10.56 14.99
CA GLU A 38 7.65 -9.60 15.81
C GLU A 38 6.26 -9.39 15.21
N ALA A 39 5.49 -8.42 15.70
CA ALA A 39 4.26 -8.00 15.06
C ALA A 39 4.50 -7.63 13.57
N TYR A 40 3.54 -7.91 12.70
CA TYR A 40 3.76 -7.76 11.27
C TYR A 40 2.53 -7.23 10.52
N SER A 41 2.82 -6.52 9.44
CA SER A 41 1.90 -6.21 8.35
C SER A 41 2.08 -7.25 7.25
N LEU A 42 0.99 -7.89 6.83
CA LEU A 42 0.99 -8.87 5.75
C LEU A 42 0.70 -8.16 4.42
N HIS A 43 1.74 -7.92 3.62
CA HIS A 43 1.63 -7.35 2.29
C HIS A 43 1.29 -8.46 1.29
N THR A 44 0.04 -8.50 0.81
CA THR A 44 -0.46 -9.59 -0.02
C THR A 44 -0.13 -9.43 -1.51
N GLU A 45 -0.65 -10.35 -2.34
CA GLU A 45 -0.39 -10.36 -3.79
C GLU A 45 -0.94 -9.11 -4.49
N TYR A 46 -0.27 -8.69 -5.54
CA TYR A 46 -0.68 -7.61 -6.44
C TYR A 46 -0.61 -8.02 -7.91
N SER A 47 -1.50 -7.46 -8.74
CA SER A 47 -1.61 -7.80 -10.17
C SER A 47 -0.60 -7.04 -11.03
N PHE A 48 0.71 -7.23 -10.80
CA PHE A 48 1.73 -6.58 -11.61
C PHE A 48 2.81 -7.58 -12.03
N GLY A 49 2.71 -8.05 -13.29
CA GLY A 49 3.58 -9.09 -13.82
C GLY A 49 3.10 -10.51 -13.53
N ALA A 50 3.65 -11.48 -14.25
CA ALA A 50 3.32 -12.88 -14.09
C ALA A 50 3.84 -13.44 -12.76
N ARG A 51 3.04 -14.30 -12.13
CA ARG A 51 3.37 -15.04 -10.89
C ARG A 51 3.40 -16.53 -11.16
N LYS A 52 4.14 -17.24 -10.35
CA LYS A 52 4.26 -18.72 -10.43
C LYS A 52 3.30 -19.41 -9.51
N PHE A 53 2.32 -18.96 -8.94
CA PHE A 53 1.33 -19.65 -8.09
C PHE A 53 1.88 -20.92 -7.41
N SER A 54 3.14 -20.86 -6.92
CA SER A 54 3.90 -22.01 -6.43
C SER A 54 3.88 -22.15 -4.90
N SER A 55 3.19 -21.24 -4.21
CA SER A 55 3.02 -21.36 -2.77
C SER A 55 2.30 -22.67 -2.41
N ARG A 56 2.83 -23.39 -1.41
CA ARG A 56 2.15 -24.59 -0.87
C ARG A 56 0.79 -24.27 -0.27
N HIS A 57 0.60 -23.02 0.16
CA HIS A 57 -0.66 -22.52 0.72
C HIS A 57 -1.76 -22.33 -0.32
N LEU A 58 -1.45 -22.52 -1.62
CA LEU A 58 -2.39 -22.51 -2.73
C LEU A 58 -2.80 -23.91 -3.20
N ALA A 59 -2.34 -24.98 -2.56
CA ALA A 59 -2.50 -26.36 -3.06
C ALA A 59 -3.97 -26.66 -3.45
N ASP A 60 -4.92 -26.34 -2.59
CA ASP A 60 -6.34 -26.62 -2.76
C ASP A 60 -7.18 -25.36 -3.10
N LEU A 61 -6.55 -24.28 -3.54
CA LEU A 61 -7.20 -22.99 -3.82
C LEU A 61 -7.29 -22.73 -5.33
N GLU A 62 -8.11 -23.55 -6.01
CA GLU A 62 -8.22 -23.56 -7.47
C GLU A 62 -8.77 -22.23 -8.04
N ASN A 63 -9.63 -21.51 -7.30
CA ASN A 63 -10.15 -20.22 -7.77
C ASN A 63 -9.06 -19.16 -7.87
N ILE A 64 -8.05 -19.18 -6.99
CA ILE A 64 -6.88 -18.30 -7.10
C ILE A 64 -6.02 -18.71 -8.31
N LYS A 65 -5.71 -19.99 -8.44
CA LYS A 65 -4.81 -20.49 -9.50
C LYS A 65 -5.39 -20.32 -10.90
N SER A 66 -6.70 -20.51 -11.06
CA SER A 66 -7.40 -20.36 -12.34
C SER A 66 -7.66 -18.91 -12.73
N CYS A 67 -7.79 -18.00 -11.76
CA CYS A 67 -8.06 -16.58 -12.01
C CYS A 67 -6.77 -15.82 -12.35
N ASN A 68 -6.26 -16.06 -13.56
CA ASN A 68 -5.12 -15.29 -14.07
C ASN A 68 -5.24 -15.08 -15.59
N TYR A 69 -4.50 -14.10 -16.10
CA TYR A 69 -4.29 -13.90 -17.52
C TYR A 69 -2.80 -13.95 -17.84
N ARG A 70 -2.37 -15.00 -18.53
CA ARG A 70 -0.95 -15.22 -18.87
C ARG A 70 -0.04 -15.17 -17.62
N GLY A 71 -0.52 -15.73 -16.51
CA GLY A 71 0.17 -15.75 -15.22
C GLY A 71 0.03 -14.48 -14.37
N ILE A 72 -0.60 -13.41 -14.88
CA ILE A 72 -0.87 -12.21 -14.09
C ILE A 72 -2.14 -12.47 -13.26
N PRO A 73 -2.09 -12.39 -11.92
CA PRO A 73 -3.25 -12.63 -11.06
C PRO A 73 -4.40 -11.68 -11.38
N GLN A 74 -5.62 -12.22 -11.50
CA GLN A 74 -6.84 -11.43 -11.57
C GLN A 74 -7.48 -11.37 -10.18
N LEU A 75 -7.01 -10.45 -9.35
CA LEU A 75 -7.48 -10.29 -7.97
C LEU A 75 -8.97 -9.93 -7.96
N TRP A 76 -9.69 -10.43 -6.95
CA TRP A 76 -11.11 -10.10 -6.75
C TRP A 76 -12.01 -10.45 -7.95
N LYS A 77 -11.67 -11.52 -8.66
CA LYS A 77 -12.39 -11.91 -9.88
C LYS A 77 -13.86 -12.27 -9.61
N ASN A 78 -14.11 -12.94 -8.49
CA ASN A 78 -15.44 -13.37 -8.05
C ASN A 78 -15.44 -13.71 -6.55
N ALA A 79 -16.59 -14.08 -6.02
CA ALA A 79 -16.78 -14.40 -4.61
C ALA A 79 -15.99 -15.65 -4.16
N GLU A 80 -15.83 -16.63 -5.03
CA GLU A 80 -15.06 -17.86 -4.77
C GLU A 80 -13.58 -17.53 -4.62
N TRP A 81 -13.07 -16.61 -5.46
CA TRP A 81 -11.71 -16.08 -5.34
C TRP A 81 -11.49 -15.40 -3.98
N ALA A 82 -12.42 -14.57 -3.52
CA ALA A 82 -12.31 -13.89 -2.24
C ALA A 82 -12.32 -14.89 -1.06
N SER A 83 -13.14 -15.93 -1.14
CA SER A 83 -13.16 -17.00 -0.14
C SER A 83 -11.85 -17.79 -0.10
N ASP A 84 -11.30 -18.13 -1.26
CA ASP A 84 -10.01 -18.82 -1.35
C ASP A 84 -8.86 -17.89 -0.91
N PHE A 85 -8.95 -16.59 -1.17
CA PHE A 85 -7.96 -15.63 -0.73
C PHE A 85 -7.93 -15.49 0.81
N ALA A 86 -9.10 -15.51 1.47
CA ALA A 86 -9.15 -15.59 2.93
C ALA A 86 -8.49 -16.87 3.46
N LYS A 87 -8.75 -18.03 2.85
CA LYS A 87 -8.08 -19.30 3.21
C LYS A 87 -6.57 -19.24 2.99
N PHE A 88 -6.10 -18.62 1.90
CA PHE A 88 -4.67 -18.39 1.66
C PHE A 88 -4.04 -17.58 2.80
N VAL A 89 -4.66 -16.45 3.17
CA VAL A 89 -4.21 -15.62 4.30
C VAL A 89 -4.16 -16.43 5.59
N PHE A 90 -5.19 -17.21 5.86
CA PHE A 90 -5.23 -18.05 7.06
C PHE A 90 -4.15 -19.13 7.07
N SER A 91 -3.94 -19.77 5.94
CA SER A 91 -2.94 -20.84 5.80
C SER A 91 -1.52 -20.30 5.94
N ILE A 92 -1.19 -19.17 5.34
CA ILE A 92 0.16 -18.61 5.41
C ILE A 92 0.48 -18.03 6.79
N CYS A 93 -0.53 -17.58 7.53
CA CYS A 93 -0.40 -17.09 8.91
C CYS A 93 -0.48 -18.18 9.97
N ASP A 94 -0.79 -19.44 9.60
CA ASP A 94 -0.96 -20.51 10.56
C ASP A 94 0.31 -20.77 11.37
N GLY A 95 0.18 -20.77 12.70
CA GLY A 95 1.31 -20.89 13.63
C GLY A 95 2.28 -19.69 13.66
N LYS A 96 1.94 -18.56 13.01
CA LYS A 96 2.81 -17.37 12.90
C LYS A 96 2.30 -16.17 13.71
N GLY A 97 1.19 -16.32 14.42
CA GLY A 97 0.48 -15.21 15.05
C GLY A 97 -0.46 -14.48 14.09
N VAL A 98 -1.24 -13.56 14.64
CA VAL A 98 -2.19 -12.75 13.87
C VAL A 98 -1.47 -11.51 13.34
N PRO A 99 -1.56 -11.19 12.03
CA PRO A 99 -1.04 -9.92 11.51
C PRO A 99 -1.77 -8.73 12.14
N GLU A 100 -1.09 -7.63 12.40
CA GLU A 100 -1.76 -6.38 12.79
C GLU A 100 -2.47 -5.73 11.61
N VAL A 101 -1.89 -5.87 10.43
CA VAL A 101 -2.42 -5.34 9.17
C VAL A 101 -2.43 -6.44 8.11
N ILE A 102 -3.49 -6.49 7.31
CA ILE A 102 -3.52 -7.19 6.02
C ILE A 102 -3.66 -6.13 4.95
N GLU A 103 -2.62 -5.95 4.17
CA GLU A 103 -2.61 -5.04 3.05
C GLU A 103 -2.96 -5.76 1.77
N ILE A 104 -4.00 -5.28 1.10
CA ILE A 104 -4.56 -5.83 -0.13
C ILE A 104 -4.40 -4.85 -1.29
N HIS A 105 -4.55 -5.36 -2.52
CA HIS A 105 -4.40 -4.57 -3.74
C HIS A 105 -5.64 -4.64 -4.61
N PRO A 106 -5.94 -3.57 -5.38
CA PRO A 106 -7.12 -3.51 -6.23
C PRO A 106 -6.98 -4.39 -7.48
N PRO A 107 -8.12 -4.81 -8.07
CA PRO A 107 -8.15 -5.43 -9.38
C PRO A 107 -7.96 -4.40 -10.50
N PHE A 108 -7.82 -4.89 -11.75
CA PHE A 108 -7.99 -4.06 -12.94
C PHE A 108 -9.48 -3.93 -13.32
N SER A 109 -9.82 -2.80 -13.90
CA SER A 109 -11.21 -2.45 -14.27
C SER A 109 -11.75 -3.14 -15.53
N ASP A 110 -10.94 -3.99 -16.20
CA ASP A 110 -11.36 -4.74 -17.40
C ASP A 110 -12.19 -5.99 -17.08
N TYR A 111 -12.20 -6.45 -15.83
CA TYR A 111 -12.92 -7.67 -15.44
C TYR A 111 -13.76 -7.55 -14.17
N VAL A 112 -13.64 -6.45 -13.42
CA VAL A 112 -14.41 -6.17 -12.20
C VAL A 112 -14.72 -4.68 -12.14
N SER A 113 -15.98 -4.31 -11.95
CA SER A 113 -16.38 -2.94 -11.66
C SER A 113 -16.16 -2.60 -10.17
N PHE A 114 -16.24 -1.32 -9.82
CA PHE A 114 -16.05 -0.87 -8.43
C PHE A 114 -17.10 -1.49 -7.49
N SER A 115 -18.38 -1.49 -7.87
CA SER A 115 -19.45 -2.10 -7.08
C SER A 115 -19.28 -3.61 -6.90
N GLN A 116 -18.87 -4.32 -7.97
CA GLN A 116 -18.58 -5.76 -7.87
C GLN A 116 -17.38 -6.03 -6.94
N PHE A 117 -16.33 -5.21 -7.02
CA PHE A 117 -15.19 -5.33 -6.11
C PHE A 117 -15.63 -5.21 -4.65
N VAL A 118 -16.45 -4.22 -4.32
CA VAL A 118 -16.93 -3.99 -2.95
C VAL A 118 -17.73 -5.18 -2.42
N GLU A 119 -18.64 -5.75 -3.22
CA GLU A 119 -19.41 -6.94 -2.87
C GLU A 119 -18.54 -8.18 -2.64
N ILE A 120 -17.52 -8.37 -3.50
CA ILE A 120 -16.57 -9.47 -3.41
C ILE A 120 -15.67 -9.27 -2.18
N TYR A 121 -15.16 -8.06 -1.97
CA TYR A 121 -14.32 -7.71 -0.83
C TYR A 121 -15.05 -7.95 0.50
N LYS A 122 -16.33 -7.60 0.59
CA LYS A 122 -17.09 -7.80 1.82
C LYS A 122 -17.09 -9.26 2.29
N ARG A 123 -17.15 -10.23 1.39
CA ARG A 123 -17.03 -11.65 1.74
C ARG A 123 -15.66 -12.00 2.34
N PHE A 124 -14.62 -11.42 1.78
CA PHE A 124 -13.27 -11.57 2.34
C PHE A 124 -13.18 -10.93 3.74
N GLU A 125 -13.67 -9.70 3.89
CA GLU A 125 -13.66 -9.00 5.16
C GLU A 125 -14.43 -9.76 6.24
N ASP A 126 -15.65 -10.23 5.93
CA ASP A 126 -16.47 -11.00 6.87
C ASP A 126 -15.73 -12.27 7.35
N SER A 127 -15.11 -13.03 6.42
CA SER A 127 -14.31 -14.22 6.75
C SER A 127 -13.08 -13.90 7.60
N VAL A 128 -12.37 -12.81 7.27
CA VAL A 128 -11.17 -12.40 8.01
C VAL A 128 -11.53 -11.93 9.41
N ARG A 129 -12.60 -11.15 9.57
CA ARG A 129 -13.05 -10.66 10.88
C ARG A 129 -13.59 -11.76 11.80
N GLU A 130 -14.18 -12.79 11.24
CA GLU A 130 -14.58 -13.96 12.02
C GLU A 130 -13.38 -14.64 12.67
N LYS A 131 -12.26 -14.75 11.96
CA LYS A 131 -11.04 -15.41 12.46
C LYS A 131 -10.08 -14.46 13.19
N TYR A 132 -9.97 -13.23 12.71
CA TYR A 132 -9.06 -12.20 13.20
C TYR A 132 -9.81 -10.89 13.47
N PRO A 133 -10.62 -10.79 14.54
CA PRO A 133 -11.56 -9.68 14.74
C PRO A 133 -10.91 -8.30 14.88
N ASN A 134 -9.65 -8.24 15.30
CA ASN A 134 -8.92 -7.00 15.55
C ASN A 134 -7.94 -6.61 14.43
N VAL A 135 -7.81 -7.43 13.36
CA VAL A 135 -6.90 -7.11 12.26
C VAL A 135 -7.41 -5.90 11.48
N ARG A 136 -6.48 -5.05 11.07
CA ARG A 136 -6.78 -3.93 10.17
C ARG A 136 -6.59 -4.38 8.73
N ILE A 137 -7.59 -4.18 7.88
CA ILE A 137 -7.47 -4.45 6.45
C ILE A 137 -7.31 -3.11 5.75
N MET A 138 -6.29 -3.00 4.90
CA MET A 138 -5.99 -1.79 4.14
C MET A 138 -5.84 -2.11 2.67
N ILE A 139 -6.33 -1.22 1.80
CA ILE A 139 -6.12 -1.32 0.36
C ILE A 139 -5.12 -0.28 -0.10
N GLU A 140 -4.07 -0.72 -0.82
CA GLU A 140 -3.08 0.18 -1.39
C GLU A 140 -3.50 0.64 -2.78
N ASN A 141 -3.41 1.95 -3.05
CA ASN A 141 -3.60 2.48 -4.40
C ASN A 141 -2.44 2.15 -5.33
N ARG A 142 -2.72 2.02 -6.63
CA ARG A 142 -1.72 1.62 -7.63
C ARG A 142 -1.33 2.76 -8.57
N CYS A 143 -0.22 2.59 -9.27
CA CYS A 143 0.46 3.61 -10.08
C CYS A 143 -0.23 3.97 -11.41
N GLY A 144 -1.47 3.56 -11.64
CA GLY A 144 -2.18 3.84 -12.89
C GLY A 144 -1.69 3.06 -14.10
N SER A 145 -0.90 1.99 -13.90
CA SER A 145 -0.52 1.08 -14.98
C SER A 145 -1.73 0.41 -15.60
N ASN A 146 -1.65 0.12 -16.90
CA ASN A 146 -2.73 -0.53 -17.62
C ASN A 146 -2.45 -2.01 -17.84
N TYR A 147 -3.52 -2.78 -17.76
CA TYR A 147 -3.58 -4.18 -18.12
C TYR A 147 -4.64 -4.34 -19.22
N LYS A 148 -4.29 -4.89 -20.38
CA LYS A 148 -5.18 -4.93 -21.56
C LYS A 148 -5.88 -3.58 -21.82
N SER A 149 -5.19 -2.47 -21.63
CA SER A 149 -5.71 -1.10 -21.77
C SER A 149 -6.65 -0.62 -20.65
N ALA A 150 -6.88 -1.41 -19.62
CA ALA A 150 -7.66 -0.99 -18.44
C ALA A 150 -6.73 -0.62 -17.28
N PRO A 151 -7.01 0.47 -16.53
CA PRO A 151 -6.26 0.84 -15.33
C PRO A 151 -6.63 -0.06 -14.14
N PHE A 152 -5.85 0.03 -13.08
CA PHE A 152 -6.29 -0.43 -11.78
C PHE A 152 -7.54 0.32 -11.34
N LEU A 153 -8.44 -0.38 -10.67
CA LEU A 153 -9.69 0.17 -10.17
C LEU A 153 -9.49 1.26 -9.10
N PHE A 154 -8.35 1.22 -8.40
CA PHE A 154 -8.01 2.17 -7.35
C PHE A 154 -6.60 2.74 -7.58
N SER A 155 -6.52 3.92 -8.21
CA SER A 155 -5.26 4.57 -8.60
C SER A 155 -5.31 6.08 -8.55
N LYS A 156 -6.42 6.72 -8.99
CA LYS A 156 -6.56 8.17 -9.14
C LYS A 156 -7.34 8.79 -8.01
N ALA A 157 -7.23 10.10 -7.85
CA ALA A 157 -7.94 10.84 -6.81
C ALA A 157 -9.46 10.59 -6.76
N ILE A 158 -10.10 10.48 -7.90
CA ILE A 158 -11.56 10.20 -7.96
C ILE A 158 -11.89 8.81 -7.40
N ASP A 159 -11.00 7.84 -7.58
CA ASP A 159 -11.20 6.47 -7.10
C ASP A 159 -11.19 6.42 -5.56
N PHE A 160 -10.42 7.32 -4.92
CA PHE A 160 -10.40 7.43 -3.45
C PHE A 160 -11.72 7.91 -2.89
N VAL A 161 -12.33 8.89 -3.54
CA VAL A 161 -13.64 9.42 -3.14
C VAL A 161 -14.70 8.32 -3.30
N GLU A 162 -14.73 7.65 -4.46
CA GLU A 162 -15.65 6.54 -4.72
C GLU A 162 -15.46 5.39 -3.72
N LEU A 163 -14.22 5.06 -3.35
CA LEU A 163 -13.94 4.05 -2.33
C LEU A 163 -14.51 4.45 -0.96
N CYS A 164 -14.28 5.68 -0.51
CA CYS A 164 -14.79 6.16 0.78
C CYS A 164 -16.33 6.16 0.82
N GLU A 165 -16.99 6.59 -0.25
CA GLU A 165 -18.46 6.50 -0.36
C GLU A 165 -18.97 5.06 -0.25
N ASN A 166 -18.24 4.09 -0.81
CA ASN A 166 -18.59 2.68 -0.69
C ASN A 166 -18.28 2.11 0.70
N ILE A 167 -17.18 2.52 1.34
CA ILE A 167 -16.89 2.14 2.73
C ILE A 167 -18.05 2.53 3.64
N GLU A 168 -18.54 3.77 3.53
CA GLU A 168 -19.68 4.24 4.31
C GLU A 168 -20.98 3.49 3.96
N ARG A 169 -21.29 3.41 2.67
CA ARG A 169 -22.54 2.77 2.20
C ARG A 169 -22.68 1.32 2.65
N TYR A 170 -21.60 0.57 2.61
CA TYR A 170 -21.59 -0.86 2.95
C TYR A 170 -21.05 -1.15 4.35
N GLN A 171 -20.75 -0.11 5.14
CA GLN A 171 -20.21 -0.20 6.50
C GLN A 171 -18.98 -1.11 6.58
N LEU A 172 -18.03 -0.93 5.65
CA LEU A 172 -16.82 -1.71 5.60
C LEU A 172 -15.80 -1.21 6.64
N GLY A 173 -15.06 -2.14 7.21
CA GLY A 173 -13.92 -1.78 8.07
C GLY A 173 -12.60 -1.56 7.32
N LEU A 174 -12.67 -1.39 5.99
CA LEU A 174 -11.53 -1.16 5.12
C LEU A 174 -10.94 0.24 5.36
N LYS A 175 -9.60 0.31 5.40
CA LYS A 175 -8.86 1.57 5.41
C LYS A 175 -7.97 1.65 4.16
N ILE A 176 -7.34 2.79 3.95
CA ILE A 176 -6.48 3.07 2.81
C ILE A 176 -5.02 3.01 3.24
N ALA A 177 -4.21 2.24 2.52
CA ALA A 177 -2.76 2.37 2.49
C ALA A 177 -2.43 3.36 1.37
N PHE A 178 -2.10 4.59 1.74
CA PHE A 178 -1.96 5.73 0.85
C PHE A 178 -0.54 5.82 0.30
N ASP A 179 -0.29 5.20 -0.85
CA ASP A 179 0.99 5.36 -1.56
C ASP A 179 0.98 6.64 -2.40
N ILE A 180 1.61 7.67 -1.86
CA ILE A 180 1.66 9.01 -2.44
C ILE A 180 2.43 9.02 -3.77
N PRO A 181 3.65 8.44 -3.89
CA PRO A 181 4.34 8.33 -5.17
C PRO A 181 3.60 7.56 -6.25
N GLN A 182 2.85 6.50 -5.89
CA GLN A 182 2.01 5.78 -6.86
C GLN A 182 0.85 6.64 -7.34
N LEU A 183 0.20 7.39 -6.44
CA LEU A 183 -0.84 8.35 -6.82
C LEU A 183 -0.29 9.41 -7.77
N PHE A 184 0.89 10.01 -7.48
CA PHE A 184 1.52 10.96 -8.39
C PHE A 184 1.80 10.34 -9.77
N SER A 185 2.18 9.08 -9.81
CA SER A 185 2.37 8.35 -11.06
C SER A 185 1.07 8.15 -11.83
N ALA A 186 -0.03 7.78 -11.15
CA ALA A 186 -1.35 7.61 -11.74
C ALA A 186 -1.93 8.93 -12.28
N GLU A 187 -1.74 10.03 -11.55
CA GLU A 187 -2.15 11.38 -11.93
C GLU A 187 -1.19 12.07 -12.90
N LYS A 188 -0.09 11.41 -13.27
CA LYS A 188 0.96 11.96 -14.15
C LYS A 188 1.53 13.29 -13.61
N ILE A 189 1.76 13.35 -12.31
CA ILE A 189 2.35 14.48 -11.60
C ILE A 189 3.84 14.21 -11.41
N GLY A 190 4.67 14.97 -12.11
CA GLY A 190 6.13 14.93 -11.92
C GLY A 190 6.58 15.78 -10.74
N SER A 191 7.82 15.56 -10.25
CA SER A 191 8.40 16.24 -9.10
C SER A 191 8.43 17.78 -9.17
N GLY A 192 8.39 18.36 -10.38
CA GLY A 192 8.33 19.81 -10.58
C GLY A 192 6.91 20.41 -10.66
N LYS A 193 5.87 19.65 -10.34
CA LYS A 193 4.46 20.08 -10.50
C LYS A 193 3.75 20.33 -9.17
N LEU A 194 4.35 21.11 -8.28
CA LEU A 194 3.85 21.38 -6.93
C LEU A 194 2.42 21.91 -6.88
N ASN A 195 2.06 22.84 -7.76
CA ASN A 195 0.68 23.36 -7.79
C ASN A 195 -0.34 22.23 -8.02
N ARG A 196 0.01 21.22 -8.84
CA ARG A 196 -0.86 20.05 -9.04
C ARG A 196 -0.88 19.13 -7.82
N MET A 197 0.26 18.98 -7.12
CA MET A 197 0.31 18.25 -5.86
C MET A 197 -0.56 18.92 -4.79
N SER A 198 -0.46 20.24 -4.67
CA SER A 198 -1.26 21.03 -3.74
C SER A 198 -2.77 20.88 -3.99
N VAL A 199 -3.21 21.04 -5.23
CA VAL A 199 -4.62 20.85 -5.61
C VAL A 199 -5.07 19.41 -5.33
N LEU A 200 -4.21 18.43 -5.61
CA LEU A 200 -4.50 17.02 -5.35
C LEU A 200 -4.70 16.75 -3.85
N PHE A 201 -3.79 17.20 -3.00
CA PHE A 201 -3.92 17.05 -1.55
C PHE A 201 -5.14 17.79 -0.99
N GLU A 202 -5.45 18.97 -1.49
CA GLU A 202 -6.65 19.71 -1.07
C GLU A 202 -7.93 18.92 -1.39
N ASN A 203 -8.03 18.39 -2.61
CA ASN A 203 -9.18 17.56 -3.03
C ASN A 203 -9.31 16.26 -2.22
N LEU A 204 -8.19 15.74 -1.72
CA LEU A 204 -8.17 14.50 -0.94
C LEU A 204 -8.28 14.74 0.58
N LYS A 205 -8.42 15.97 1.06
CA LYS A 205 -8.63 16.21 2.51
C LYS A 205 -9.85 15.47 3.05
N ILE A 206 -10.88 15.30 2.23
CA ILE A 206 -12.11 14.59 2.61
C ILE A 206 -11.88 13.10 2.96
N ILE A 207 -10.82 12.49 2.43
CA ILE A 207 -10.57 11.07 2.66
C ILE A 207 -9.60 10.79 3.82
N ARG A 208 -9.08 11.81 4.51
CA ARG A 208 -8.01 11.66 5.51
C ARG A 208 -8.35 10.70 6.64
N GLU A 209 -9.59 10.64 7.08
CA GLU A 209 -10.05 9.75 8.15
C GLU A 209 -10.03 8.26 7.75
N TYR A 210 -10.03 7.97 6.45
CA TYR A 210 -9.95 6.61 5.92
C TYR A 210 -8.51 6.11 5.76
N ILE A 211 -7.51 7.02 5.81
CA ILE A 211 -6.10 6.65 5.66
C ILE A 211 -5.59 6.00 6.94
N GLY A 212 -5.24 4.73 6.86
CA GLY A 212 -4.66 3.95 7.95
C GLY A 212 -3.14 3.82 7.85
N SER A 213 -2.58 3.87 6.65
CA SER A 213 -1.14 3.82 6.37
C SER A 213 -0.75 4.82 5.31
N VAL A 214 0.51 5.28 5.35
CA VAL A 214 1.12 6.16 4.35
C VAL A 214 2.39 5.51 3.84
N HIS A 215 2.49 5.34 2.51
CA HIS A 215 3.68 4.81 1.86
C HIS A 215 4.43 5.93 1.17
N LEU A 216 5.75 5.96 1.38
CA LEU A 216 6.67 6.96 0.81
C LEU A 216 7.92 6.29 0.28
N TRP A 217 8.42 6.80 -0.83
CA TRP A 217 9.67 6.38 -1.43
C TRP A 217 10.22 7.43 -2.40
N GLY A 218 11.49 7.30 -2.73
CA GLY A 218 12.17 8.18 -3.68
C GLY A 218 12.31 7.58 -5.08
N LYS A 219 12.93 8.34 -5.98
CA LYS A 219 13.39 7.88 -7.30
C LYS A 219 14.83 8.31 -7.49
N ALA A 220 15.71 7.37 -7.83
CA ALA A 220 17.10 7.63 -8.17
C ALA A 220 17.54 6.80 -9.37
N ASP A 221 18.68 7.14 -9.94
CA ASP A 221 19.28 6.36 -11.00
C ASP A 221 19.91 5.10 -10.38
N ALA A 222 19.56 3.92 -10.89
CA ALA A 222 20.03 2.64 -10.38
C ALA A 222 20.14 1.60 -11.48
N ASN A 223 21.14 0.74 -11.42
CA ASN A 223 21.35 -0.37 -12.35
C ASN A 223 21.32 0.03 -13.84
N GLY A 224 21.93 1.18 -14.17
CA GLY A 224 21.96 1.71 -15.53
C GLY A 224 20.63 2.27 -16.05
N ARG A 225 19.63 2.40 -15.20
CA ARG A 225 18.32 2.99 -15.51
C ARG A 225 18.15 4.30 -14.74
N SER A 226 17.52 5.28 -15.36
CA SER A 226 17.22 6.55 -14.72
C SER A 226 15.87 6.49 -13.98
N ARG A 227 15.77 7.19 -12.85
CA ARG A 227 14.52 7.41 -12.12
C ARG A 227 13.80 6.12 -11.72
N VAL A 228 14.54 5.14 -11.22
CA VAL A 228 13.98 3.87 -10.72
C VAL A 228 13.20 4.13 -9.44
N ALA A 229 11.97 3.65 -9.38
CA ALA A 229 11.09 3.74 -8.21
C ALA A 229 11.66 2.93 -7.03
N HIS A 230 11.29 3.31 -5.80
CA HIS A 230 11.78 2.72 -4.54
C HIS A 230 13.30 2.81 -4.35
N HIS A 231 13.99 3.72 -5.07
CA HIS A 231 15.40 3.99 -4.92
C HIS A 231 15.63 5.47 -4.59
N GLY A 232 16.61 5.76 -3.72
CA GLY A 232 16.91 7.11 -3.28
C GLY A 232 15.90 7.65 -2.26
N ASN A 233 15.93 8.97 -2.08
CA ASN A 233 15.20 9.74 -1.09
C ASN A 233 14.47 10.94 -1.73
N PHE A 234 13.99 11.89 -0.94
CA PHE A 234 13.32 13.07 -1.47
C PHE A 234 14.27 14.02 -2.24
N ASP A 235 15.56 14.11 -1.87
CA ASP A 235 16.52 14.90 -2.62
C ASP A 235 16.72 14.36 -4.04
N THR A 236 16.82 13.04 -4.17
CA THR A 236 16.96 12.39 -5.48
C THR A 236 15.64 12.44 -6.28
N TYR A 237 14.49 12.43 -5.59
CA TYR A 237 13.18 12.55 -6.23
C TYR A 237 12.94 13.95 -6.78
N PHE A 238 13.09 14.98 -5.96
CA PHE A 238 12.81 16.37 -6.36
C PHE A 238 13.96 16.99 -7.15
N ARG A 239 15.22 16.67 -6.82
CA ARG A 239 16.45 17.27 -7.42
C ARG A 239 16.51 18.80 -7.27
N ASN A 240 15.74 19.34 -6.34
CA ASN A 240 15.65 20.76 -6.05
C ASN A 240 15.18 20.94 -4.60
N THR A 241 15.92 21.69 -3.81
CA THR A 241 15.69 21.86 -2.38
C THR A 241 14.39 22.62 -2.08
N GLU A 242 14.05 23.63 -2.90
CA GLU A 242 12.81 24.43 -2.72
C GLU A 242 11.59 23.55 -2.98
N LEU A 243 11.60 22.79 -4.09
CA LEU A 243 10.51 21.85 -4.41
C LEU A 243 10.32 20.78 -3.34
N LYS A 244 11.41 20.27 -2.76
CA LYS A 244 11.36 19.34 -1.63
C LYS A 244 10.73 20.00 -0.41
N ALA A 245 11.17 21.19 -0.05
CA ALA A 245 10.64 21.92 1.10
C ALA A 245 9.14 22.22 0.96
N GLU A 246 8.69 22.64 -0.21
CA GLU A 246 7.27 22.87 -0.49
C GLU A 246 6.46 21.56 -0.42
N PHE A 247 6.96 20.46 -0.95
CA PHE A 247 6.32 19.15 -0.81
C PHE A 247 6.20 18.72 0.66
N LEU A 248 7.25 18.89 1.45
CA LEU A 248 7.24 18.59 2.88
C LEU A 248 6.21 19.47 3.62
N ALA A 249 6.09 20.74 3.26
CA ALA A 249 5.06 21.61 3.81
C ALA A 249 3.64 21.12 3.47
N LEU A 250 3.41 20.66 2.24
CA LEU A 250 2.13 20.04 1.84
C LEU A 250 1.82 18.77 2.64
N LEU A 251 2.81 17.90 2.86
CA LEU A 251 2.64 16.70 3.71
C LEU A 251 2.30 17.10 5.15
N SER A 252 3.00 18.10 5.67
CA SER A 252 2.78 18.63 7.02
C SER A 252 1.35 19.11 7.21
N ASP A 253 0.82 19.93 6.28
CA ASP A 253 -0.55 20.43 6.31
C ASP A 253 -1.57 19.29 6.14
N TYR A 254 -1.30 18.38 5.20
CA TYR A 254 -2.23 17.29 4.91
C TYR A 254 -2.44 16.34 6.09
N PHE A 255 -1.43 16.05 6.89
CA PHE A 255 -1.51 15.11 8.01
C PHE A 255 -1.63 15.78 9.39
N ASP A 256 -1.97 17.06 9.46
CA ASP A 256 -2.19 17.75 10.74
C ASP A 256 -3.63 17.57 11.26
N ASP A 257 -3.97 16.35 11.64
CA ASP A 257 -5.30 15.95 12.09
C ASP A 257 -5.35 15.11 13.39
N ASN A 258 -4.22 14.97 14.09
CA ASN A 258 -4.06 14.15 15.30
C ASN A 258 -4.37 12.65 15.16
N THR A 259 -4.54 12.15 13.94
CA THR A 259 -4.76 10.71 13.72
C THR A 259 -3.42 9.96 13.72
N VAL A 260 -3.35 8.83 14.44
CA VAL A 260 -2.21 7.92 14.38
C VAL A 260 -2.35 7.03 13.14
N ARG A 261 -1.30 6.99 12.32
CA ARG A 261 -1.25 6.16 11.10
C ARG A 261 0.02 5.33 11.07
N TYR A 262 0.01 4.26 10.31
CA TYR A 262 1.25 3.57 9.95
C TYR A 262 2.03 4.37 8.90
N MET A 263 3.36 4.22 8.91
CA MET A 263 4.26 4.77 7.90
C MET A 263 5.14 3.65 7.37
N VAL A 264 5.12 3.46 6.05
CA VAL A 264 5.99 2.51 5.34
C VAL A 264 6.93 3.29 4.42
N LEU A 265 8.23 3.09 4.59
CA LEU A 265 9.23 3.65 3.68
C LEU A 265 9.71 2.54 2.73
N GLU A 266 9.10 2.47 1.55
CA GLU A 266 9.40 1.45 0.54
C GLU A 266 10.72 1.74 -0.21
N VAL A 267 11.81 1.78 0.53
CA VAL A 267 13.15 2.08 0.00
C VAL A 267 13.94 0.79 -0.21
N ASN A 268 14.46 0.59 -1.43
CA ASN A 268 15.26 -0.57 -1.82
C ASN A 268 16.74 -0.24 -2.09
N SER A 269 17.19 0.99 -1.81
CA SER A 269 18.54 1.47 -2.14
C SER A 269 19.54 1.39 -0.99
N SER A 270 19.31 2.07 0.13
CA SER A 270 20.29 2.15 1.22
C SER A 270 19.69 2.56 2.57
N ASN A 271 20.45 2.34 3.66
CA ASN A 271 20.14 2.88 4.98
C ASN A 271 20.14 4.41 5.00
N ASP A 272 21.04 5.03 4.23
CA ASP A 272 21.19 6.49 4.18
C ASP A 272 19.95 7.14 3.58
N ASP A 273 19.34 6.52 2.57
CA ASP A 273 18.10 7.00 1.97
C ASP A 273 16.93 6.92 2.95
N VAL A 274 16.80 5.81 3.70
CA VAL A 274 15.80 5.67 4.77
C VAL A 274 16.01 6.75 5.83
N THR A 275 17.25 6.93 6.30
CA THR A 275 17.58 7.93 7.31
C THR A 275 17.31 9.36 6.81
N SER A 276 17.63 9.66 5.56
CA SER A 276 17.35 10.96 4.93
C SER A 276 15.85 11.27 4.92
N ILE A 277 15.00 10.33 4.48
CA ILE A 277 13.54 10.52 4.46
C ILE A 277 13.02 10.73 5.89
N ILE A 278 13.49 9.94 6.87
CA ILE A 278 13.07 10.09 8.27
C ILE A 278 13.44 11.47 8.81
N ASN A 279 14.64 11.97 8.53
CA ASN A 279 15.07 13.29 8.96
C ASN A 279 14.23 14.41 8.32
N ASP A 280 13.94 14.30 7.03
CA ASP A 280 13.04 15.23 6.33
C ASP A 280 11.64 15.24 6.98
N LEU A 281 11.08 14.07 7.30
CA LEU A 281 9.77 13.96 7.96
C LEU A 281 9.80 14.54 9.39
N LYS A 282 10.86 14.29 10.17
CA LYS A 282 11.04 14.91 11.49
C LYS A 282 11.12 16.43 11.42
N SER A 283 11.70 16.98 10.36
CA SER A 283 11.83 18.43 10.17
C SER A 283 10.49 19.14 9.99
N ILE A 284 9.43 18.41 9.69
CA ILE A 284 8.06 18.91 9.55
C ILE A 284 7.12 18.42 10.67
N ASP A 285 7.68 18.12 11.85
CA ASP A 285 6.98 17.70 13.07
C ASP A 285 6.27 16.34 12.99
N PHE A 286 6.68 15.45 12.09
CA PHE A 286 6.24 14.06 12.16
C PHE A 286 6.93 13.36 13.33
N ARG A 287 6.13 12.70 14.16
CA ARG A 287 6.57 11.96 15.34
C ARG A 287 6.36 10.47 15.13
N PHE A 288 7.42 9.73 15.34
CA PHE A 288 7.39 8.26 15.30
C PHE A 288 7.23 7.73 16.73
N ILE A 289 6.18 6.93 16.98
CA ILE A 289 5.76 6.46 18.30
C ILE A 289 5.75 4.93 18.38
#